data_6a2d3416b674dbdaead24f0bb9cd8632
#
_entry.id   6a2d3416b674dbdaead24f0bb9cd8632
#
_cell.length_a   1.000
_cell.length_b   1.000
_cell.length_c   1.000
_cell.angle_alpha   90.00
_cell.angle_beta   90.00
_cell.angle_gamma   90.00
#
_symmetry.space_group_name_H-M   'P 1'
#
loop_
_entity.id
_entity.type
_entity.pdbx_description
1 polymer ?
#
loop_
_entity_poly.entity_id
_entity_poly.type
_entity_poly.pdbx_seq_one_letter_code
_entity_poly.pdbx_strand_id
1 'polypeptide(L)'
;LDPRPSANDVVRTPHFDRLASNGVLFKHAFVTAPSCTPCRSSLLSGQYFFRTGQGAILQGAIWDLAIPSYPLLLRDAGYHIGETYKVWSPGAPRDAPYGSGDHGFEKAGGRFNQFSQNVSRMVKAGKSVEEAKQVLLDEVAGNFQAFLDANADGNPFCYWFGPTLVHRKWTKGSGKEYWNIDPDDLEGKLPEFLPDVHPVRQDFADYLGEVQAFDAGLGVLLDLLTKNGQRDNTIVVVSGDHGAPGFPGGKCNLYDFGVRVPLLVVMPGQKKGRVVDDLVNLMDLAPTFLEMGGVDVP
;
A
#
# COMPACT_ATOMS: atom_id res chain seq x y z
N LEU A 1 -2.22 9.25 -20.94
CA LEU A 1 -3.22 8.27 -20.55
C LEU A 1 -3.77 7.60 -21.80
N ASP A 2 -3.97 6.30 -21.75
CA ASP A 2 -4.61 5.54 -22.83
C ASP A 2 -6.06 6.03 -22.97
N PRO A 3 -6.51 6.46 -24.16
CA PRO A 3 -7.87 6.97 -24.32
C PRO A 3 -8.94 5.87 -24.37
N ARG A 4 -8.55 4.59 -24.33
CA ARG A 4 -9.51 3.48 -24.32
C ARG A 4 -10.25 3.40 -23.00
N PRO A 5 -11.56 3.03 -23.01
CA PRO A 5 -12.30 2.76 -21.78
C PRO A 5 -11.54 1.75 -20.88
N SER A 6 -11.53 2.01 -19.60
CA SER A 6 -10.84 1.14 -18.65
C SER A 6 -11.52 1.14 -17.28
N ALA A 7 -11.15 0.20 -16.42
CA ALA A 7 -11.65 0.14 -15.06
C ALA A 7 -11.35 1.41 -14.23
N ASN A 8 -10.38 2.23 -14.68
CA ASN A 8 -10.11 3.53 -14.05
C ASN A 8 -11.26 4.53 -14.22
N ASP A 9 -12.15 4.34 -15.19
CA ASP A 9 -13.33 5.18 -15.37
C ASP A 9 -14.42 4.89 -14.32
N VAL A 10 -14.31 3.77 -13.63
CA VAL A 10 -15.31 3.27 -12.67
C VAL A 10 -14.82 3.43 -11.23
N VAL A 11 -13.56 3.07 -10.95
CA VAL A 11 -12.98 3.19 -9.61
C VAL A 11 -12.82 4.66 -9.20
N ARG A 12 -13.00 4.95 -7.93
CA ARG A 12 -12.86 6.30 -7.38
C ARG A 12 -11.81 6.33 -6.27
N THR A 13 -10.74 7.09 -6.51
CA THR A 13 -9.62 7.24 -5.59
C THR A 13 -9.31 8.72 -5.32
N PRO A 14 -10.26 9.46 -4.68
CA PRO A 14 -10.15 10.92 -4.56
C PRO A 14 -8.92 11.39 -3.79
N HIS A 15 -8.43 10.60 -2.82
CA HIS A 15 -7.24 10.97 -2.05
C HIS A 15 -5.95 10.75 -2.85
N PHE A 16 -5.85 9.64 -3.56
CA PHE A 16 -4.75 9.37 -4.49
C PHE A 16 -4.73 10.40 -5.63
N ASP A 17 -5.88 10.69 -6.24
CA ASP A 17 -6.00 11.65 -7.34
C ASP A 17 -5.58 13.06 -6.90
N ARG A 18 -6.00 13.48 -5.70
CA ARG A 18 -5.57 14.75 -5.10
C ARG A 18 -4.07 14.79 -4.87
N LEU A 19 -3.47 13.70 -4.39
CA LEU A 19 -2.02 13.59 -4.25
C LEU A 19 -1.32 13.65 -5.60
N ALA A 20 -1.82 12.95 -6.61
CA ALA A 20 -1.26 12.92 -7.95
C ALA A 20 -1.30 14.29 -8.63
N SER A 21 -2.31 15.13 -8.33
CA SER A 21 -2.39 16.49 -8.84
C SER A 21 -1.26 17.40 -8.36
N ASN A 22 -0.58 17.04 -7.27
CA ASN A 22 0.53 17.78 -6.69
C ASN A 22 1.84 16.96 -6.60
N GLY A 23 1.82 15.69 -6.97
CA GLY A 23 2.95 14.77 -6.83
C GLY A 23 3.62 14.41 -8.16
N VAL A 24 4.58 13.50 -8.07
CA VAL A 24 5.23 12.86 -9.21
C VAL A 24 4.65 11.46 -9.37
N LEU A 25 3.90 11.25 -10.45
CA LEU A 25 3.34 9.94 -10.81
C LEU A 25 4.26 9.26 -11.83
N PHE A 26 4.81 8.12 -11.45
CA PHE A 26 5.64 7.28 -12.32
C PHE A 26 4.75 6.28 -13.07
N LYS A 27 4.74 6.35 -14.40
CA LYS A 27 3.93 5.44 -15.23
C LYS A 27 4.51 4.03 -15.31
N HIS A 28 5.82 3.90 -15.16
CA HIS A 28 6.57 2.68 -15.40
C HIS A 28 7.40 2.31 -14.15
N ALA A 29 6.70 2.12 -13.03
CA ALA A 29 7.30 1.60 -11.82
C ALA A 29 7.12 0.08 -11.76
N PHE A 30 8.20 -0.63 -11.51
CA PHE A 30 8.25 -2.09 -11.50
C PHE A 30 8.79 -2.62 -10.18
N VAL A 31 8.45 -3.87 -9.88
CA VAL A 31 8.97 -4.61 -8.74
C VAL A 31 10.01 -5.63 -9.19
N THR A 32 10.96 -5.96 -8.33
CA THR A 32 12.00 -6.96 -8.62
C THR A 32 11.45 -8.38 -8.68
N ALA A 33 10.36 -8.64 -7.93
CA ALA A 33 9.68 -9.93 -7.90
C ALA A 33 8.19 -9.72 -7.58
N PRO A 34 7.26 -10.32 -8.35
CA PRO A 34 5.81 -10.14 -8.15
C PRO A 34 5.27 -11.01 -7.01
N SER A 35 5.90 -11.00 -5.84
CA SER A 35 5.52 -11.79 -4.68
C SER A 35 5.89 -11.07 -3.38
N CYS A 36 5.07 -11.21 -2.33
CA CYS A 36 5.15 -10.44 -1.09
C CYS A 36 6.56 -10.30 -0.51
N THR A 37 7.12 -11.37 0.07
CA THR A 37 8.40 -11.32 0.79
C THR A 37 9.56 -10.94 -0.12
N PRO A 38 9.74 -11.53 -1.33
CA PRO A 38 10.84 -11.16 -2.21
C PRO A 38 10.78 -9.69 -2.66
N CYS A 39 9.60 -9.20 -3.05
CA CYS A 39 9.42 -7.79 -3.41
C CYS A 39 9.77 -6.87 -2.25
N ARG A 40 9.23 -7.16 -1.07
CA ARG A 40 9.41 -6.34 0.13
C ARG A 40 10.84 -6.40 0.66
N SER A 41 11.54 -7.55 0.50
CA SER A 41 12.98 -7.64 0.77
C SER A 41 13.77 -6.66 -0.08
N SER A 42 13.46 -6.58 -1.38
CA SER A 42 14.12 -5.62 -2.28
C SER A 42 13.80 -4.17 -1.93
N LEU A 43 12.52 -3.86 -1.70
CA LEU A 43 12.10 -2.51 -1.33
C LEU A 43 12.76 -2.02 -0.03
N LEU A 44 12.85 -2.89 0.98
CA LEU A 44 13.37 -2.52 2.30
C LEU A 44 14.91 -2.44 2.34
N SER A 45 15.60 -3.25 1.52
CA SER A 45 17.09 -3.29 1.49
C SER A 45 17.72 -2.47 0.38
N GLY A 46 16.97 -2.06 -0.64
CA GLY A 46 17.54 -1.45 -1.86
C GLY A 46 18.31 -2.43 -2.73
N GLN A 47 18.13 -3.74 -2.55
CA GLN A 47 18.84 -4.77 -3.28
C GLN A 47 17.88 -5.67 -4.07
N TYR A 48 18.36 -6.27 -5.16
CA TYR A 48 17.59 -7.31 -5.83
C TYR A 48 17.28 -8.46 -4.87
N PHE A 49 16.06 -9.00 -4.94
CA PHE A 49 15.58 -10.06 -4.03
C PHE A 49 16.53 -11.26 -3.94
N PHE A 50 17.18 -11.67 -5.02
CA PHE A 50 18.12 -12.79 -5.02
C PHE A 50 19.42 -12.51 -4.25
N ARG A 51 19.68 -11.28 -3.83
CA ARG A 51 20.79 -10.89 -2.96
C ARG A 51 20.39 -10.88 -1.47
N THR A 52 19.11 -11.09 -1.15
CA THR A 52 18.62 -11.07 0.22
C THR A 52 18.56 -12.46 0.87
N GLY A 53 19.33 -13.43 0.34
CA GLY A 53 19.42 -14.76 0.90
C GLY A 53 18.06 -15.45 0.99
N GLN A 54 17.70 -15.95 2.18
CA GLN A 54 16.38 -16.57 2.41
C GLN A 54 15.21 -15.56 2.41
N GLY A 55 15.47 -14.27 2.42
CA GLY A 55 14.47 -13.23 2.15
C GLY A 55 13.95 -13.24 0.71
N ALA A 56 14.61 -13.97 -0.20
CA ALA A 56 14.24 -14.10 -1.60
C ALA A 56 13.05 -15.04 -1.87
N ILE A 57 12.59 -15.79 -0.90
CA ILE A 57 11.49 -16.75 -1.05
C ILE A 57 10.24 -16.29 -0.31
N LEU A 58 9.07 -16.85 -0.67
CA LEU A 58 7.81 -16.50 -0.02
C LEU A 58 7.57 -17.31 1.25
N GLN A 59 7.68 -18.63 1.17
CA GLN A 59 7.44 -19.54 2.27
C GLN A 59 8.77 -19.94 2.94
N GLY A 60 8.82 -19.80 4.27
CA GLY A 60 10.03 -20.07 5.04
C GLY A 60 11.10 -18.98 4.87
N ALA A 61 10.74 -17.80 4.39
CA ALA A 61 11.67 -16.67 4.30
C ALA A 61 12.21 -16.30 5.69
N ILE A 62 13.52 -16.13 5.78
CA ILE A 62 14.23 -15.68 6.99
C ILE A 62 15.04 -14.45 6.63
N TRP A 63 14.87 -13.39 7.42
CA TRP A 63 15.66 -12.18 7.22
C TRP A 63 17.09 -12.37 7.75
N ASP A 64 18.06 -12.07 6.92
CA ASP A 64 19.45 -12.00 7.35
C ASP A 64 19.71 -10.62 7.98
N LEU A 65 20.01 -10.61 9.28
CA LEU A 65 20.26 -9.37 10.04
C LEU A 65 21.51 -8.62 9.57
N ALA A 66 22.38 -9.26 8.80
CA ALA A 66 23.53 -8.59 8.18
C ALA A 66 23.12 -7.70 6.98
N ILE A 67 21.90 -7.88 6.47
CA ILE A 67 21.38 -7.06 5.38
C ILE A 67 20.73 -5.81 5.98
N PRO A 68 21.26 -4.60 5.70
CA PRO A 68 20.67 -3.37 6.21
C PRO A 68 19.32 -3.13 5.57
N SER A 69 18.41 -2.50 6.32
CA SER A 69 17.13 -2.01 5.82
C SER A 69 16.99 -0.52 6.09
N TYR A 70 16.40 0.20 5.15
CA TYR A 70 16.30 1.66 5.27
C TYR A 70 15.57 2.12 6.55
N PRO A 71 14.50 1.45 7.04
CA PRO A 71 13.84 1.91 8.26
C PRO A 71 14.75 1.83 9.49
N LEU A 72 15.54 0.76 9.62
CA LEU A 72 16.45 0.59 10.73
C LEU A 72 17.63 1.57 10.66
N LEU A 73 18.13 1.86 9.47
CA LEU A 73 19.17 2.88 9.26
C LEU A 73 18.64 4.29 9.62
N LEU A 74 17.42 4.61 9.25
CA LEU A 74 16.76 5.86 9.66
C LEU A 74 16.59 5.92 11.18
N ARG A 75 16.14 4.83 11.82
CA ARG A 75 16.04 4.74 13.28
C ARG A 75 17.39 5.04 13.95
N ASP A 76 18.44 4.41 13.48
CA ASP A 76 19.79 4.57 14.04
C ASP A 76 20.34 6.00 13.83
N ALA A 77 19.78 6.72 12.85
CA ALA A 77 20.03 8.15 12.63
C ALA A 77 19.09 9.09 13.43
N GLY A 78 18.26 8.55 14.34
CA GLY A 78 17.42 9.33 15.23
C GLY A 78 15.98 9.55 14.73
N TYR A 79 15.55 8.89 13.67
CA TYR A 79 14.16 8.94 13.23
C TYR A 79 13.25 8.12 14.16
N HIS A 80 12.09 8.64 14.48
CA HIS A 80 11.00 7.86 15.04
C HIS A 80 10.40 6.97 13.94
N ILE A 81 10.51 5.65 14.06
CA ILE A 81 9.96 4.74 13.07
C ILE A 81 8.72 4.02 13.59
N GLY A 82 7.78 3.72 12.71
CA GLY A 82 6.58 2.99 13.06
C GLY A 82 5.92 2.30 11.88
N GLU A 83 5.19 1.24 12.17
CA GLU A 83 4.47 0.46 11.17
C GLU A 83 3.05 0.14 11.61
N THR A 84 2.18 -0.10 10.63
CA THR A 84 0.87 -0.70 10.84
C THR A 84 0.60 -1.73 9.76
N TYR A 85 0.13 -2.90 10.17
CA TYR A 85 -0.25 -4.06 9.36
C TYR A 85 0.96 -4.82 8.80
N LYS A 86 1.13 -4.89 7.50
CA LYS A 86 2.12 -5.75 6.86
C LYS A 86 3.31 -4.98 6.34
N VAL A 87 4.48 -5.25 6.87
CA VAL A 87 5.75 -4.77 6.30
C VAL A 87 6.42 -5.86 5.47
N TRP A 88 6.74 -6.99 6.11
CA TRP A 88 7.50 -8.08 5.48
C TRP A 88 6.99 -9.44 5.95
N SER A 89 5.91 -9.90 5.40
CA SER A 89 5.37 -11.23 5.71
C SER A 89 5.00 -11.97 4.41
N PRO A 90 5.03 -13.30 4.43
CA PRO A 90 5.10 -14.24 5.56
C PRO A 90 6.52 -14.64 5.99
N GLY A 91 7.47 -13.74 6.14
CA GLY A 91 8.82 -14.01 6.61
C GLY A 91 8.97 -14.12 8.13
N ALA A 92 10.12 -14.58 8.58
CA ALA A 92 10.49 -14.75 9.98
C ALA A 92 11.87 -14.14 10.30
N PRO A 93 12.07 -13.50 11.49
CA PRO A 93 10.99 -13.02 12.36
C PRO A 93 10.00 -12.09 11.63
N ARG A 94 8.77 -12.04 12.12
CA ARG A 94 7.77 -11.15 11.52
C ARG A 94 8.32 -9.72 11.51
N ASP A 95 8.23 -9.07 10.35
CA ASP A 95 8.65 -7.68 10.13
C ASP A 95 10.08 -7.34 10.61
N ALA A 96 10.98 -8.34 10.57
CA ALA A 96 12.38 -8.19 10.96
C ALA A 96 13.09 -6.97 10.34
N PRO A 97 12.90 -6.64 9.03
CA PRO A 97 13.51 -5.45 8.44
C PRO A 97 13.01 -4.12 9.02
N TYR A 98 12.00 -4.17 9.89
CA TYR A 98 11.44 -3.00 10.59
C TYR A 98 11.57 -3.10 12.12
N GLY A 99 12.31 -4.09 12.63
CA GLY A 99 12.53 -4.28 14.06
C GLY A 99 11.61 -5.33 14.70
N SER A 100 11.11 -6.30 13.93
CA SER A 100 10.39 -7.48 14.45
C SER A 100 9.14 -7.16 15.28
N GLY A 101 8.42 -6.09 14.93
CA GLY A 101 7.19 -5.68 15.63
C GLY A 101 7.40 -4.74 16.81
N ASP A 102 8.65 -4.42 17.17
CA ASP A 102 8.94 -3.45 18.24
C ASP A 102 8.42 -2.03 17.92
N HIS A 103 8.18 -1.78 16.63
CA HIS A 103 7.69 -0.51 16.11
C HIS A 103 6.25 -0.60 15.58
N GLY A 104 5.51 -1.66 15.94
CA GLY A 104 4.12 -1.88 15.52
C GLY A 104 3.12 -1.01 16.27
N PHE A 105 2.21 -0.38 15.55
CA PHE A 105 1.14 0.47 16.09
C PHE A 105 -0.24 -0.07 15.68
N GLU A 106 -0.67 -1.20 16.28
CA GLU A 106 -1.94 -1.86 15.97
C GLU A 106 -2.91 -1.95 17.18
N LYS A 107 -2.70 -1.12 18.22
CA LYS A 107 -3.51 -1.19 19.45
C LYS A 107 -4.98 -0.81 19.26
N ALA A 108 -5.29 0.05 18.27
CA ALA A 108 -6.66 0.40 17.96
C ALA A 108 -7.39 -0.71 17.18
N GLY A 109 -6.65 -1.61 16.53
CA GLY A 109 -7.17 -2.78 15.84
C GLY A 109 -6.44 -3.08 14.53
N GLY A 110 -6.65 -4.32 14.04
CA GLY A 110 -6.07 -4.83 12.79
C GLY A 110 -7.11 -5.29 11.76
N ARG A 111 -8.41 -5.00 12.01
CA ARG A 111 -9.52 -5.49 11.17
C ARG A 111 -9.60 -4.79 9.80
N PHE A 112 -8.96 -3.63 9.66
CA PHE A 112 -8.87 -2.95 8.35
C PHE A 112 -8.21 -3.85 7.28
N ASN A 113 -7.32 -4.75 7.66
CA ASN A 113 -6.67 -5.73 6.77
C ASN A 113 -7.62 -6.72 6.06
N GLN A 114 -8.84 -6.87 6.51
CA GLN A 114 -9.87 -7.71 5.90
C GLN A 114 -11.13 -6.90 5.75
N PHE A 115 -11.02 -5.80 5.02
CA PHE A 115 -12.03 -4.76 5.00
C PHE A 115 -13.42 -5.28 4.65
N SER A 116 -13.63 -5.83 3.46
CA SER A 116 -14.96 -6.28 3.02
C SER A 116 -15.54 -7.39 3.91
N GLN A 117 -14.69 -8.31 4.41
CA GLN A 117 -15.14 -9.38 5.32
C GLN A 117 -15.58 -8.79 6.67
N ASN A 118 -14.86 -7.81 7.19
CA ASN A 118 -15.21 -7.17 8.47
C ASN A 118 -16.44 -6.29 8.33
N VAL A 119 -16.58 -5.53 7.25
CA VAL A 119 -17.81 -4.80 6.93
C VAL A 119 -18.98 -5.78 6.86
N SER A 120 -18.87 -6.87 6.08
CA SER A 120 -19.93 -7.90 5.98
C SER A 120 -20.32 -8.48 7.34
N ARG A 121 -19.35 -8.76 8.21
CA ARG A 121 -19.60 -9.29 9.56
C ARG A 121 -20.37 -8.29 10.42
N MET A 122 -19.99 -7.02 10.38
CA MET A 122 -20.63 -5.96 11.16
C MET A 122 -22.03 -5.62 10.64
N VAL A 123 -22.23 -5.65 9.33
CA VAL A 123 -23.57 -5.46 8.71
C VAL A 123 -24.50 -6.62 9.11
N LYS A 124 -24.03 -7.86 9.07
CA LYS A 124 -24.79 -9.03 9.57
C LYS A 124 -25.11 -8.92 11.07
N ALA A 125 -24.30 -8.20 11.83
CA ALA A 125 -24.54 -7.93 13.24
C ALA A 125 -25.43 -6.69 13.49
N GLY A 126 -26.00 -6.08 12.43
CA GLY A 126 -26.99 -5.00 12.53
C GLY A 126 -26.45 -3.58 12.34
N LYS A 127 -25.16 -3.40 11.99
CA LYS A 127 -24.66 -2.06 11.61
C LYS A 127 -25.05 -1.72 10.18
N SER A 128 -25.17 -0.41 9.89
CA SER A 128 -25.18 0.05 8.49
C SER A 128 -23.79 -0.15 7.85
N VAL A 129 -23.73 -0.12 6.53
CA VAL A 129 -22.45 -0.20 5.77
C VAL A 129 -21.52 0.94 6.17
N GLU A 130 -22.05 2.16 6.28
CA GLU A 130 -21.27 3.35 6.62
C GLU A 130 -20.72 3.28 8.05
N GLU A 131 -21.53 2.84 9.03
CA GLU A 131 -21.02 2.61 10.40
C GLU A 131 -19.94 1.54 10.45
N ALA A 132 -20.08 0.47 9.68
CA ALA A 132 -19.09 -0.59 9.61
C ALA A 132 -17.76 -0.12 9.00
N LYS A 133 -17.83 0.65 7.90
CA LYS A 133 -16.66 1.30 7.29
C LYS A 133 -15.98 2.24 8.28
N GLN A 134 -16.76 3.10 8.94
CA GLN A 134 -16.22 4.09 9.88
C GLN A 134 -15.46 3.42 11.04
N VAL A 135 -15.96 2.32 11.60
CA VAL A 135 -15.23 1.55 12.62
C VAL A 135 -13.84 1.12 12.15
N LEU A 136 -13.70 0.72 10.89
CA LEU A 136 -12.40 0.31 10.35
C LEU A 136 -11.48 1.50 10.06
N LEU A 137 -12.04 2.63 9.63
CA LEU A 137 -11.26 3.87 9.44
C LEU A 137 -10.84 4.47 10.79
N ASP A 138 -11.65 4.34 11.83
CA ASP A 138 -11.30 4.74 13.19
C ASP A 138 -10.12 3.91 13.75
N GLU A 139 -10.02 2.62 13.38
CA GLU A 139 -8.83 1.81 13.72
C GLU A 139 -7.57 2.36 13.04
N VAL A 140 -7.63 2.70 11.75
CA VAL A 140 -6.52 3.34 11.03
C VAL A 140 -6.13 4.65 11.72
N ALA A 141 -7.12 5.48 12.04
CA ALA A 141 -6.89 6.76 12.73
C ALA A 141 -6.22 6.57 14.09
N GLY A 142 -6.75 5.65 14.91
CA GLY A 142 -6.23 5.38 16.25
C GLY A 142 -4.80 4.84 16.23
N ASN A 143 -4.47 3.96 15.28
CA ASN A 143 -3.13 3.41 15.13
C ASN A 143 -2.12 4.49 14.72
N PHE A 144 -2.44 5.30 13.72
CA PHE A 144 -1.55 6.35 13.27
C PHE A 144 -1.42 7.50 14.29
N GLN A 145 -2.51 7.87 14.96
CA GLN A 145 -2.45 8.87 16.04
C GLN A 145 -1.56 8.37 17.19
N ALA A 146 -1.66 7.10 17.58
CA ALA A 146 -0.78 6.52 18.61
C ALA A 146 0.70 6.58 18.23
N PHE A 147 1.02 6.40 16.93
CA PHE A 147 2.38 6.60 16.41
C PHE A 147 2.83 8.05 16.55
N LEU A 148 2.00 9.01 16.15
CA LEU A 148 2.33 10.44 16.26
C LEU A 148 2.50 10.87 17.71
N ASP A 149 1.63 10.39 18.60
CA ASP A 149 1.69 10.70 20.06
C ASP A 149 2.93 10.10 20.73
N ALA A 150 3.43 8.96 20.24
CA ALA A 150 4.65 8.33 20.74
C ALA A 150 5.92 9.10 20.37
N ASN A 151 5.85 10.00 19.40
CA ASN A 151 6.94 10.89 18.99
C ASN A 151 6.96 12.19 19.81
N ALA A 152 6.96 12.08 21.14
CA ALA A 152 6.87 13.22 22.04
C ALA A 152 8.03 14.22 21.89
N ASP A 153 9.21 13.77 21.48
CA ASP A 153 10.40 14.60 21.29
C ASP A 153 10.39 15.37 19.95
N GLY A 154 9.40 15.10 19.08
CA GLY A 154 9.28 15.76 17.79
C GLY A 154 10.38 15.40 16.77
N ASN A 155 10.96 14.20 16.89
CA ASN A 155 11.95 13.70 15.98
C ASN A 155 11.39 13.58 14.55
N PRO A 156 12.22 13.63 13.50
CA PRO A 156 11.78 13.23 12.17
C PRO A 156 11.27 11.80 12.21
N PHE A 157 10.31 11.46 11.36
CA PHE A 157 9.69 10.14 11.43
C PHE A 157 9.62 9.44 10.08
N CYS A 158 9.54 8.11 10.15
CA CYS A 158 9.25 7.24 9.03
C CYS A 158 8.14 6.27 9.42
N TYR A 159 6.99 6.33 8.75
CA TYR A 159 5.85 5.48 9.03
C TYR A 159 5.46 4.63 7.82
N TRP A 160 5.25 3.34 8.07
CA TRP A 160 4.79 2.39 7.08
C TRP A 160 3.32 2.03 7.30
N PHE A 161 2.46 2.41 6.37
CA PHE A 161 1.07 1.99 6.31
C PHE A 161 0.94 0.86 5.27
N GLY A 162 0.88 -0.37 5.74
CA GLY A 162 0.93 -1.57 4.89
C GLY A 162 -0.32 -2.46 5.00
N PRO A 163 -1.54 -1.97 4.79
CA PRO A 163 -2.71 -2.85 4.81
C PRO A 163 -2.61 -3.90 3.70
N THR A 164 -3.20 -5.07 3.94
CA THR A 164 -3.19 -6.17 2.96
C THR A 164 -4.23 -6.01 1.85
N LEU A 165 -4.94 -4.90 1.82
CA LEU A 165 -5.74 -4.50 0.67
C LEU A 165 -4.78 -4.28 -0.51
N VAL A 166 -5.05 -4.83 -1.62
CA VAL A 166 -6.22 -5.51 -2.20
C VAL A 166 -6.04 -7.06 -2.26
N HIS A 167 -5.34 -7.68 -1.32
CA HIS A 167 -5.11 -9.13 -1.34
C HIS A 167 -6.42 -9.89 -1.17
N ARG A 168 -6.57 -11.00 -1.92
CA ARG A 168 -7.70 -11.93 -1.64
C ARG A 168 -7.58 -12.48 -0.20
N LYS A 169 -8.71 -12.76 0.47
CA LYS A 169 -10.06 -12.80 -0.13
C LYS A 169 -10.75 -11.45 0.02
N TRP A 170 -11.71 -11.18 -0.85
CA TRP A 170 -12.74 -10.15 -0.66
C TRP A 170 -14.14 -10.78 -0.63
N THR A 171 -15.13 -10.07 -0.07
CA THR A 171 -16.50 -10.54 0.00
C THR A 171 -17.16 -10.40 -1.36
N LYS A 172 -17.76 -11.49 -1.88
CA LYS A 172 -18.50 -11.42 -3.15
C LYS A 172 -19.65 -10.42 -3.04
N GLY A 173 -19.73 -9.52 -4.01
CA GLY A 173 -20.72 -8.45 -4.09
C GLY A 173 -20.33 -7.17 -3.34
N SER A 174 -19.21 -7.16 -2.63
CA SER A 174 -18.78 -6.02 -1.81
C SER A 174 -18.51 -4.76 -2.64
N GLY A 175 -18.05 -4.89 -3.87
CA GLY A 175 -17.84 -3.76 -4.77
C GLY A 175 -19.13 -2.98 -5.01
N LYS A 176 -20.21 -3.68 -5.33
CA LYS A 176 -21.54 -3.06 -5.54
C LYS A 176 -22.16 -2.61 -4.22
N GLU A 177 -22.18 -3.48 -3.22
CA GLU A 177 -22.91 -3.25 -1.97
C GLU A 177 -22.28 -2.16 -1.10
N TYR A 178 -20.93 -2.10 -1.04
CA TYR A 178 -20.25 -1.18 -0.15
C TYR A 178 -19.69 0.06 -0.86
N TRP A 179 -19.43 -0.03 -2.17
CA TRP A 179 -18.75 1.03 -2.92
C TRP A 179 -19.50 1.52 -4.15
N ASN A 180 -20.72 0.97 -4.39
CA ASN A 180 -21.56 1.32 -5.52
C ASN A 180 -20.86 1.12 -6.89
N ILE A 181 -20.01 0.09 -6.99
CA ILE A 181 -19.37 -0.31 -8.24
C ILE A 181 -20.22 -1.41 -8.87
N ASP A 182 -21.05 -1.04 -9.87
CA ASP A 182 -21.85 -2.03 -10.57
C ASP A 182 -20.94 -2.86 -11.51
N PRO A 183 -20.99 -4.20 -11.45
CA PRO A 183 -20.26 -5.04 -12.40
C PRO A 183 -20.59 -4.72 -13.86
N ASP A 184 -21.79 -4.27 -14.17
CA ASP A 184 -22.17 -3.93 -15.54
C ASP A 184 -21.53 -2.64 -16.05
N ASP A 185 -21.14 -1.73 -15.16
CA ASP A 185 -20.33 -0.55 -15.51
C ASP A 185 -18.93 -0.90 -15.99
N LEU A 186 -18.47 -2.12 -15.76
CA LEU A 186 -17.17 -2.66 -16.20
C LEU A 186 -17.23 -3.35 -17.56
N GLU A 187 -18.37 -3.41 -18.22
CA GLU A 187 -18.48 -3.97 -19.57
C GLU A 187 -17.60 -3.17 -20.55
N GLY A 188 -16.73 -3.88 -21.29
CA GLY A 188 -15.77 -3.29 -22.21
C GLY A 188 -14.61 -2.53 -21.53
N LYS A 189 -14.46 -2.62 -20.19
CA LYS A 189 -13.44 -1.87 -19.42
C LYS A 189 -12.47 -2.76 -18.65
N LEU A 190 -12.66 -4.07 -18.70
CA LEU A 190 -11.71 -5.01 -18.09
C LEU A 190 -10.38 -5.02 -18.85
N PRO A 191 -9.26 -5.41 -18.19
CA PRO A 191 -8.04 -5.74 -18.90
C PRO A 191 -8.29 -6.75 -20.02
N GLU A 192 -7.70 -6.54 -21.21
CA GLU A 192 -7.95 -7.33 -22.43
C GLU A 192 -7.69 -8.85 -22.27
N PHE A 193 -6.86 -9.23 -21.31
CA PHE A 193 -6.56 -10.64 -21.02
C PHE A 193 -7.60 -11.33 -20.12
N LEU A 194 -8.59 -10.58 -19.61
CA LEU A 194 -9.67 -11.13 -18.82
C LEU A 194 -10.92 -11.35 -19.68
N PRO A 195 -11.62 -12.49 -19.54
CA PRO A 195 -12.91 -12.68 -20.20
C PRO A 195 -13.92 -11.64 -19.70
N ASP A 196 -14.54 -10.92 -20.64
CA ASP A 196 -15.57 -9.94 -20.29
C ASP A 196 -16.94 -10.61 -20.13
N VAL A 197 -17.10 -11.28 -18.99
CA VAL A 197 -18.33 -11.93 -18.58
C VAL A 197 -18.73 -11.51 -17.19
N HIS A 198 -20.02 -11.50 -16.87
CA HIS A 198 -20.54 -10.98 -15.62
C HIS A 198 -19.83 -11.53 -14.33
N PRO A 199 -19.49 -12.83 -14.20
CA PRO A 199 -18.77 -13.32 -13.01
C PRO A 199 -17.38 -12.72 -12.85
N VAL A 200 -16.66 -12.40 -13.95
CA VAL A 200 -15.33 -11.79 -13.93
C VAL A 200 -15.47 -10.29 -13.60
N ARG A 201 -16.45 -9.61 -14.20
CA ARG A 201 -16.76 -8.21 -13.85
C ARG A 201 -17.14 -8.07 -12.38
N GLN A 202 -17.93 -9.00 -11.84
CA GLN A 202 -18.28 -9.04 -10.42
C GLN A 202 -17.05 -9.16 -9.52
N ASP A 203 -16.16 -10.10 -9.81
CA ASP A 203 -14.94 -10.31 -9.04
C ASP A 203 -13.98 -9.10 -9.14
N PHE A 204 -13.95 -8.47 -10.32
CA PHE A 204 -13.13 -7.26 -10.52
C PHE A 204 -13.75 -6.03 -9.82
N ALA A 205 -15.07 -5.91 -9.78
CA ALA A 205 -15.76 -4.87 -9.00
C ALA A 205 -15.45 -4.99 -7.49
N ASP A 206 -15.42 -6.22 -6.97
CA ASP A 206 -15.04 -6.48 -5.57
C ASP A 206 -13.57 -6.10 -5.30
N TYR A 207 -12.67 -6.39 -6.23
CA TYR A 207 -11.28 -5.93 -6.18
C TYR A 207 -11.17 -4.40 -6.17
N LEU A 208 -11.89 -3.70 -7.04
CA LEU A 208 -11.92 -2.24 -7.07
C LEU A 208 -12.49 -1.64 -5.78
N GLY A 209 -13.43 -2.34 -5.14
CA GLY A 209 -13.94 -1.98 -3.81
C GLY A 209 -12.84 -1.95 -2.74
N GLU A 210 -11.93 -2.93 -2.75
CA GLU A 210 -10.77 -2.93 -1.83
C GLU A 210 -9.76 -1.81 -2.18
N VAL A 211 -9.63 -1.43 -3.46
CA VAL A 211 -8.84 -0.25 -3.87
C VAL A 211 -9.42 1.03 -3.25
N GLN A 212 -10.75 1.19 -3.31
CA GLN A 212 -11.41 2.36 -2.71
C GLN A 212 -11.30 2.35 -1.17
N ALA A 213 -11.30 1.16 -0.55
CA ALA A 213 -11.06 1.03 0.89
C ALA A 213 -9.63 1.50 1.27
N PHE A 214 -8.62 1.12 0.47
CA PHE A 214 -7.25 1.60 0.66
C PHE A 214 -7.18 3.13 0.53
N ASP A 215 -7.80 3.69 -0.50
CA ASP A 215 -7.82 5.16 -0.71
C ASP A 215 -8.49 5.89 0.47
N ALA A 216 -9.56 5.33 1.04
CA ALA A 216 -10.20 5.88 2.23
C ALA A 216 -9.27 5.86 3.45
N GLY A 217 -8.52 4.76 3.66
CA GLY A 217 -7.48 4.68 4.70
C GLY A 217 -6.36 5.69 4.50
N LEU A 218 -5.91 5.87 3.26
CA LEU A 218 -4.93 6.91 2.90
C LEU A 218 -5.45 8.30 3.27
N GLY A 219 -6.74 8.58 2.99
CA GLY A 219 -7.40 9.83 3.36
C GLY A 219 -7.30 10.12 4.86
N VAL A 220 -7.55 9.12 5.70
CA VAL A 220 -7.44 9.24 7.17
C VAL A 220 -6.02 9.66 7.60
N LEU A 221 -4.98 9.06 7.03
CA LEU A 221 -3.60 9.43 7.36
C LEU A 221 -3.29 10.88 6.94
N LEU A 222 -3.71 11.28 5.75
CA LEU A 222 -3.49 12.65 5.24
C LEU A 222 -4.20 13.70 6.10
N ASP A 223 -5.41 13.42 6.56
CA ASP A 223 -6.17 14.31 7.43
C ASP A 223 -5.50 14.44 8.82
N LEU A 224 -4.98 13.32 9.36
CA LEU A 224 -4.22 13.35 10.61
C LEU A 224 -2.89 14.09 10.47
N LEU A 225 -2.16 13.93 9.39
CA LEU A 225 -0.96 14.72 9.11
C LEU A 225 -1.29 16.22 9.06
N THR A 226 -2.41 16.59 8.44
CA THR A 226 -2.87 17.99 8.38
C THR A 226 -3.24 18.50 9.76
N LYS A 227 -4.02 17.74 10.52
CA LYS A 227 -4.46 18.10 11.87
C LYS A 227 -3.28 18.28 12.84
N ASN A 228 -2.23 17.48 12.67
CA ASN A 228 -1.02 17.55 13.50
C ASN A 228 0.05 18.53 12.94
N GLY A 229 -0.25 19.30 11.89
CA GLY A 229 0.67 20.26 11.30
C GLY A 229 1.89 19.65 10.58
N GLN A 230 1.83 18.36 10.24
CA GLN A 230 2.95 17.62 9.64
C GLN A 230 2.81 17.47 8.11
N ARG A 231 1.65 17.83 7.54
CA ARG A 231 1.36 17.58 6.12
C ARG A 231 2.37 18.24 5.17
N ASP A 232 2.77 19.47 5.47
CA ASP A 232 3.67 20.27 4.62
C ASP A 232 5.16 19.96 4.88
N ASN A 233 5.46 19.06 5.82
CA ASN A 233 6.81 18.59 6.14
C ASN A 233 6.95 17.07 6.02
N THR A 234 6.02 16.42 5.34
CA THR A 234 6.04 14.95 5.17
C THR A 234 6.08 14.59 3.70
N ILE A 235 7.06 13.78 3.31
CA ILE A 235 7.07 13.11 2.02
C ILE A 235 6.08 11.96 2.08
N VAL A 236 5.15 11.93 1.13
CA VAL A 236 4.15 10.86 1.02
C VAL A 236 4.44 10.01 -0.22
N VAL A 237 4.64 8.72 -0.01
CA VAL A 237 4.84 7.75 -1.10
C VAL A 237 3.72 6.74 -1.08
N VAL A 238 3.09 6.52 -2.23
CA VAL A 238 2.00 5.54 -2.40
C VAL A 238 2.39 4.56 -3.50
N SER A 239 2.37 3.27 -3.16
CA SER A 239 2.65 2.20 -4.13
C SER A 239 1.90 0.91 -3.79
N GLY A 240 1.90 -0.05 -4.72
CA GLY A 240 1.59 -1.45 -4.46
C GLY A 240 2.88 -2.28 -4.36
N ASP A 241 2.82 -3.46 -3.73
CA ASP A 241 3.97 -4.37 -3.67
C ASP A 241 4.08 -5.28 -4.91
N HIS A 242 2.99 -5.61 -5.54
CA HIS A 242 2.90 -6.37 -6.80
C HIS A 242 1.43 -6.43 -7.27
N GLY A 243 1.19 -7.00 -8.44
CA GLY A 243 -0.14 -7.19 -9.00
C GLY A 243 -1.05 -8.08 -8.14
N ALA A 244 -2.37 -7.90 -8.32
CA ALA A 244 -3.39 -8.57 -7.51
C ALA A 244 -3.35 -10.10 -7.70
N PRO A 245 -3.52 -10.87 -6.59
CA PRO A 245 -3.60 -12.32 -6.67
C PRO A 245 -4.94 -12.78 -7.25
N GLY A 246 -4.92 -13.93 -7.93
CA GLY A 246 -6.12 -14.59 -8.43
C GLY A 246 -6.64 -14.11 -9.79
N PHE A 247 -5.95 -13.17 -10.39
CA PHE A 247 -6.14 -12.82 -11.81
C PHE A 247 -4.99 -13.38 -12.67
N PRO A 248 -5.26 -13.83 -13.90
CA PRO A 248 -4.21 -14.20 -14.83
C PRO A 248 -3.18 -13.07 -14.99
N GLY A 249 -1.90 -13.43 -15.05
CA GLY A 249 -0.82 -12.44 -15.20
C GLY A 249 -0.53 -11.56 -13.96
N GLY A 250 -1.30 -11.71 -12.89
CA GLY A 250 -1.08 -10.96 -11.63
C GLY A 250 0.04 -11.54 -10.77
N LYS A 251 -0.14 -11.57 -9.45
CA LYS A 251 0.84 -12.08 -8.48
C LYS A 251 1.52 -13.37 -8.92
N CYS A 252 2.84 -13.46 -8.76
CA CYS A 252 3.71 -14.57 -9.17
C CYS A 252 3.89 -14.71 -10.69
N ASN A 253 3.52 -13.69 -11.47
CA ASN A 253 3.71 -13.67 -12.93
C ASN A 253 4.52 -12.44 -13.35
N LEU A 254 5.33 -12.58 -14.41
CA LEU A 254 6.22 -11.53 -14.92
C LEU A 254 5.58 -10.67 -16.03
N TYR A 255 4.26 -10.69 -16.14
CA TYR A 255 3.53 -9.76 -16.98
C TYR A 255 3.32 -8.40 -16.31
N ASP A 256 3.07 -7.37 -17.07
CA ASP A 256 2.83 -6.02 -16.55
C ASP A 256 1.82 -6.01 -15.39
N PHE A 257 0.76 -6.79 -15.49
CA PHE A 257 -0.24 -6.88 -14.43
C PHE A 257 0.28 -7.50 -13.13
N GLY A 258 1.42 -8.20 -13.17
CA GLY A 258 2.09 -8.78 -12.00
C GLY A 258 3.20 -7.91 -11.44
N VAL A 259 3.99 -7.25 -12.30
CA VAL A 259 5.23 -6.57 -11.90
C VAL A 259 5.15 -5.04 -11.96
N ARG A 260 4.22 -4.46 -12.73
CA ARG A 260 4.02 -3.02 -12.82
C ARG A 260 3.06 -2.55 -11.74
N VAL A 261 3.48 -1.57 -10.96
CA VAL A 261 2.72 -1.06 -9.82
C VAL A 261 2.55 0.46 -9.93
N PRO A 262 1.52 1.06 -9.31
CA PRO A 262 1.46 2.49 -9.16
C PRO A 262 2.64 2.96 -8.30
N LEU A 263 3.22 4.11 -8.62
CA LEU A 263 4.17 4.81 -7.75
C LEU A 263 3.90 6.31 -7.84
N LEU A 264 3.55 6.88 -6.71
CA LEU A 264 3.32 8.30 -6.55
C LEU A 264 4.19 8.82 -5.41
N VAL A 265 4.96 9.88 -5.67
CA VAL A 265 5.80 10.56 -4.67
C VAL A 265 5.37 12.02 -4.57
N VAL A 266 5.04 12.47 -3.37
CA VAL A 266 4.65 13.86 -3.08
C VAL A 266 5.64 14.47 -2.11
N MET A 267 6.38 15.47 -2.59
CA MET A 267 7.36 16.20 -1.79
C MET A 267 6.72 17.39 -1.08
N PRO A 268 7.20 17.76 0.12
CA PRO A 268 6.83 19.00 0.77
C PRO A 268 6.96 20.21 -0.15
N GLY A 269 5.97 21.11 -0.14
CA GLY A 269 5.98 22.31 -0.95
C GLY A 269 5.73 22.14 -2.45
N GLN A 270 5.55 20.92 -2.93
CA GLN A 270 5.21 20.65 -4.34
C GLN A 270 3.78 21.11 -4.64
N LYS A 271 3.62 22.00 -5.63
CA LYS A 271 2.32 22.62 -5.96
C LYS A 271 1.74 22.17 -7.30
N LYS A 272 2.52 21.42 -8.09
CA LYS A 272 2.11 20.98 -9.43
C LYS A 272 2.57 19.55 -9.65
N GLY A 273 1.62 18.70 -9.97
CA GLY A 273 1.91 17.33 -10.35
C GLY A 273 2.64 17.21 -11.69
N ARG A 274 3.38 16.15 -11.85
CA ARG A 274 3.99 15.75 -13.12
C ARG A 274 3.91 14.24 -13.29
N VAL A 275 3.88 13.83 -14.53
CA VAL A 275 3.97 12.41 -14.91
C VAL A 275 5.36 12.14 -15.46
N VAL A 276 5.97 11.06 -15.02
CA VAL A 276 7.29 10.60 -15.45
C VAL A 276 7.14 9.28 -16.20
N ASP A 277 7.70 9.24 -17.40
CA ASP A 277 7.65 8.06 -18.30
C ASP A 277 8.92 7.19 -18.19
N ASP A 278 9.88 7.56 -17.35
CA ASP A 278 11.09 6.76 -17.12
C ASP A 278 10.76 5.44 -16.40
N LEU A 279 11.57 4.42 -16.67
CA LEU A 279 11.52 3.14 -15.98
C LEU A 279 12.16 3.29 -14.60
N VAL A 280 11.42 2.93 -13.56
CA VAL A 280 11.91 2.94 -12.17
C VAL A 280 11.58 1.62 -11.49
N ASN A 281 12.34 1.28 -10.46
CA ASN A 281 12.11 0.11 -9.66
C ASN A 281 11.79 0.48 -8.22
N LEU A 282 10.93 -0.26 -7.53
CA LEU A 282 10.61 0.03 -6.13
C LEU A 282 11.82 -0.13 -5.20
N MET A 283 12.81 -0.92 -5.56
CA MET A 283 14.03 -1.04 -4.74
C MET A 283 14.83 0.28 -4.68
N ASP A 284 14.63 1.18 -5.67
CA ASP A 284 15.27 2.49 -5.71
C ASP A 284 14.76 3.41 -4.58
N LEU A 285 13.63 3.07 -3.96
CA LEU A 285 13.07 3.84 -2.84
C LEU A 285 13.94 3.77 -1.58
N ALA A 286 14.59 2.65 -1.29
CA ALA A 286 15.42 2.53 -0.09
C ALA A 286 16.59 3.52 -0.08
N PRO A 287 17.48 3.56 -1.10
CA PRO A 287 18.53 4.57 -1.16
C PRO A 287 17.95 6.00 -1.22
N THR A 288 16.85 6.20 -1.94
CA THR A 288 16.17 7.50 -2.03
C THR A 288 15.71 8.01 -0.66
N PHE A 289 15.09 7.15 0.16
CA PHE A 289 14.66 7.53 1.51
C PHE A 289 15.85 7.85 2.43
N LEU A 290 16.96 7.12 2.31
CA LEU A 290 18.16 7.39 3.07
C LEU A 290 18.75 8.75 2.69
N GLU A 291 18.93 9.03 1.40
CA GLU A 291 19.42 10.33 0.90
C GLU A 291 18.51 11.48 1.36
N MET A 292 17.18 11.33 1.21
CA MET A 292 16.22 12.33 1.68
C MET A 292 16.25 12.51 3.21
N GLY A 293 16.57 11.45 3.94
CA GLY A 293 16.74 11.46 5.40
C GLY A 293 18.10 11.98 5.88
N GLY A 294 19.01 12.29 4.96
CA GLY A 294 20.39 12.69 5.32
C GLY A 294 21.24 11.55 5.89
N VAL A 295 20.92 10.31 5.52
CA VAL A 295 21.59 9.09 5.97
C VAL A 295 22.40 8.50 4.81
N ASP A 296 23.64 8.11 5.08
CA ASP A 296 24.49 7.48 4.07
C ASP A 296 23.89 6.17 3.56
N VAL A 297 23.98 5.97 2.26
CA VAL A 297 23.57 4.71 1.61
C VAL A 297 24.74 3.72 1.73
N PRO A 298 24.55 2.53 2.35
CA PRO A 298 25.59 1.55 2.58
C PRO A 298 26.09 0.83 1.32
#